data_d6df1b47d416dfa7aedd04cdbb939e6f
#
_entry.id   d6df1b47d416dfa7aedd04cdbb939e6f
#
_cell.length_a   1.000
_cell.length_b   1.000
_cell.length_c   1.000
_cell.angle_alpha   90.00
_cell.angle_beta   90.00
_cell.angle_gamma   90.00
#
_symmetry.space_group_name_H-M   'P 1'
#
loop_
_entity.id
_entity.type
_entity.pdbx_description
1 polymer ?
#
loop_
_entity_poly.entity_id
_entity_poly.type
_entity_poly.pdbx_seq_one_letter_code
_entity_poly.pdbx_strand_id
1 'polypeptide(L)'
;MIFSQGNYTEESDMNVVELKNNFQKRKIIKNLFLYGAMTNTDLGKFVKLSTPKIISLLNELKAEGLVEELGQGNSSGGRRPNLYGNKEDAFYIIGISINIYKTSVSIFNAKNQKVTDDHILTLTISHGRDRNSNSDSSPRR
;
A
#
# COMPACT_ATOMS: atom_id res chain seq x y z
N MET A 1 14.94 -17.88 21.75
CA MET A 1 13.95 -17.53 20.73
C MET A 1 12.76 -16.92 21.44
N ILE A 2 12.67 -15.60 21.48
CA ILE A 2 11.59 -14.90 22.19
C ILE A 2 10.71 -14.31 21.08
N PHE A 3 9.55 -14.94 20.84
CA PHE A 3 8.50 -14.34 20.04
C PHE A 3 7.84 -13.24 20.89
N SER A 4 8.10 -11.99 20.55
CA SER A 4 7.34 -10.87 21.08
C SER A 4 5.89 -11.02 20.62
N GLN A 5 4.99 -11.25 21.58
CA GLN A 5 3.55 -11.17 21.33
C GLN A 5 3.22 -9.71 21.06
N GLY A 6 3.02 -9.37 19.78
CA GLY A 6 2.44 -8.11 19.38
C GLY A 6 1.02 -8.04 19.93
N ASN A 7 0.74 -7.03 20.74
CA ASN A 7 -0.58 -6.73 21.28
C ASN A 7 -1.55 -6.40 20.13
N TYR A 8 -2.41 -7.35 19.78
CA TYR A 8 -3.55 -7.16 18.86
C TYR A 8 -4.79 -6.66 19.63
N THR A 9 -4.67 -5.62 20.44
CA THR A 9 -5.77 -5.14 21.28
C THR A 9 -6.09 -3.66 21.10
N GLU A 10 -6.08 -3.12 19.86
CA GLU A 10 -6.53 -1.73 19.64
C GLU A 10 -7.54 -1.55 18.50
N GLU A 11 -8.12 -2.61 17.95
CA GLU A 11 -9.10 -2.47 16.86
C GLU A 11 -10.57 -2.38 17.30
N SER A 12 -10.88 -2.57 18.58
CA SER A 12 -12.27 -2.67 19.04
C SER A 12 -12.95 -1.36 19.45
N ASP A 13 -12.22 -0.25 19.60
CA ASP A 13 -12.78 1.03 20.07
C ASP A 13 -12.71 2.17 19.06
N MET A 14 -12.39 1.90 17.79
CA MET A 14 -12.34 2.94 16.77
C MET A 14 -13.76 3.45 16.44
N ASN A 15 -14.03 4.72 16.73
CA ASN A 15 -15.29 5.36 16.41
C ASN A 15 -15.57 5.26 14.88
N VAL A 16 -16.83 5.01 14.51
CA VAL A 16 -17.29 4.93 13.10
C VAL A 16 -16.83 6.14 12.26
N VAL A 17 -16.75 7.33 12.85
CA VAL A 17 -16.26 8.55 12.19
C VAL A 17 -14.77 8.43 11.88
N GLU A 18 -13.99 7.89 12.79
CA GLU A 18 -12.55 7.67 12.63
C GLU A 18 -12.25 6.61 11.57
N LEU A 19 -12.98 5.51 11.57
CA LEU A 19 -12.92 4.48 10.51
C LEU A 19 -13.19 5.09 9.13
N LYS A 20 -14.24 5.93 9.03
CA LYS A 20 -14.58 6.63 7.78
C LYS A 20 -13.47 7.58 7.34
N ASN A 21 -12.88 8.33 8.27
CA ASN A 21 -11.76 9.23 7.97
C ASN A 21 -10.54 8.46 7.50
N ASN A 22 -10.17 7.36 8.16
CA ASN A 22 -9.05 6.52 7.78
C ASN A 22 -9.25 5.92 6.38
N PHE A 23 -10.46 5.48 6.05
CA PHE A 23 -10.79 5.00 4.72
C PHE A 23 -10.64 6.10 3.65
N GLN A 24 -11.06 7.33 3.96
CA GLN A 24 -10.91 8.47 3.06
C GLN A 24 -9.43 8.87 2.88
N LYS A 25 -8.61 8.88 3.95
CA LYS A 25 -7.16 9.09 3.90
C LYS A 25 -6.48 8.05 3.00
N ARG A 26 -6.80 6.76 3.16
CA ARG A 26 -6.27 5.69 2.29
C ARG A 26 -6.61 5.91 0.81
N LYS A 27 -7.82 6.40 0.50
CA LYS A 27 -8.19 6.76 -0.88
C LYS A 27 -7.34 7.90 -1.43
N ILE A 28 -7.04 8.93 -0.63
CA ILE A 28 -6.17 10.04 -1.03
C ILE A 28 -4.77 9.50 -1.34
N ILE A 29 -4.14 8.78 -0.40
CA ILE A 29 -2.80 8.20 -0.56
C ILE A 29 -2.73 7.31 -1.80
N LYS A 30 -3.75 6.45 -2.01
CA LYS A 30 -3.82 5.57 -3.19
C LYS A 30 -3.86 6.36 -4.50
N ASN A 31 -4.65 7.43 -4.57
CA ASN A 31 -4.71 8.25 -5.79
C ASN A 31 -3.39 8.97 -6.05
N LEU A 32 -2.76 9.53 -5.02
CA LEU A 32 -1.44 10.14 -5.12
C LEU A 32 -0.35 9.13 -5.53
N PHE A 33 -0.46 7.87 -5.09
CA PHE A 33 0.45 6.80 -5.50
C PHE A 33 0.28 6.43 -6.97
N LEU A 34 -0.97 6.31 -7.44
CA LEU A 34 -1.26 5.85 -8.81
C LEU A 34 -1.09 6.94 -9.87
N TYR A 35 -1.42 8.18 -9.55
CA TYR A 35 -1.50 9.28 -10.52
C TYR A 35 -0.46 10.38 -10.28
N GLY A 36 0.33 10.28 -9.21
CA GLY A 36 1.31 11.31 -8.85
C GLY A 36 0.68 12.52 -8.15
N ALA A 37 1.34 13.66 -8.26
CA ALA A 37 0.89 14.90 -7.60
C ALA A 37 -0.45 15.41 -8.15
N MET A 38 -1.35 15.78 -7.23
CA MET A 38 -2.72 16.22 -7.56
C MET A 38 -3.09 17.49 -6.77
N THR A 39 -4.01 18.28 -7.34
CA THR A 39 -4.60 19.41 -6.62
C THR A 39 -5.68 18.93 -5.64
N ASN A 40 -6.00 19.76 -4.63
CA ASN A 40 -7.12 19.49 -3.72
C ASN A 40 -8.46 19.33 -4.47
N THR A 41 -8.65 20.10 -5.56
CA THR A 41 -9.86 20.03 -6.41
C THR A 41 -9.95 18.70 -7.14
N ASP A 42 -8.83 18.23 -7.72
CA ASP A 42 -8.83 16.95 -8.44
C ASP A 42 -8.97 15.78 -7.47
N LEU A 43 -8.29 15.80 -6.33
CA LEU A 43 -8.51 14.82 -5.26
C LEU A 43 -9.98 14.77 -4.82
N GLY A 44 -10.63 15.94 -4.69
CA GLY A 44 -12.06 16.02 -4.36
C GLY A 44 -12.94 15.27 -5.35
N LYS A 45 -12.67 15.40 -6.66
CA LYS A 45 -13.39 14.68 -7.73
C LYS A 45 -13.17 13.16 -7.63
N PHE A 46 -11.91 12.71 -7.48
CA PHE A 46 -11.57 11.29 -7.41
C PHE A 46 -12.11 10.60 -6.15
N VAL A 47 -11.99 11.27 -5.00
CA VAL A 47 -12.43 10.70 -3.72
C VAL A 47 -13.92 10.93 -3.46
N LYS A 48 -14.56 11.80 -4.25
CA LYS A 48 -15.97 12.23 -4.10
C LYS A 48 -16.23 12.89 -2.75
N LEU A 49 -15.38 13.84 -2.39
CA LEU A 49 -15.47 14.64 -1.17
C LEU A 49 -15.45 16.12 -1.49
N SER A 50 -16.05 16.93 -0.60
CA SER A 50 -15.99 18.40 -0.69
C SER A 50 -14.56 18.90 -0.48
N THR A 51 -14.24 20.03 -1.09
CA THR A 51 -12.92 20.67 -0.95
C THR A 51 -12.52 20.94 0.51
N PRO A 52 -13.40 21.45 1.39
CA PRO A 52 -13.04 21.64 2.81
C PRO A 52 -12.66 20.31 3.49
N LYS A 53 -13.36 19.22 3.19
CA LYS A 53 -13.05 17.90 3.76
C LYS A 53 -11.72 17.37 3.25
N ILE A 54 -11.42 17.53 1.95
CA ILE A 54 -10.12 17.17 1.38
C ILE A 54 -8.98 17.94 2.07
N ILE A 55 -9.14 19.26 2.26
CA ILE A 55 -8.13 20.09 2.92
C ILE A 55 -7.88 19.61 4.35
N SER A 56 -8.95 19.31 5.11
CA SER A 56 -8.82 18.74 6.46
C SER A 56 -8.00 17.46 6.48
N LEU A 57 -8.35 16.49 5.61
CA LEU A 57 -7.67 15.21 5.52
C LEU A 57 -6.21 15.35 5.04
N LEU A 58 -5.93 16.26 4.10
CA LEU A 58 -4.57 16.55 3.66
C LEU A 58 -3.71 17.15 4.78
N ASN A 59 -4.27 18.03 5.61
CA ASN A 59 -3.56 18.57 6.76
C ASN A 59 -3.23 17.49 7.80
N GLU A 60 -4.15 16.56 8.05
CA GLU A 60 -3.91 15.42 8.91
C GLU A 60 -2.81 14.52 8.33
N LEU A 61 -2.87 14.17 7.05
CA LEU A 61 -1.86 13.36 6.36
C LEU A 61 -0.48 14.04 6.31
N LYS A 62 -0.43 15.36 6.20
CA LYS A 62 0.82 16.13 6.31
C LYS A 62 1.39 16.06 7.73
N ALA A 63 0.56 16.19 8.75
CA ALA A 63 0.98 16.05 10.14
C ALA A 63 1.48 14.65 10.47
N GLU A 64 0.89 13.61 9.85
CA GLU A 64 1.33 12.22 9.94
C GLU A 64 2.60 11.92 9.10
N GLY A 65 3.10 12.88 8.32
CA GLY A 65 4.29 12.72 7.47
C GLY A 65 4.08 11.85 6.22
N LEU A 66 2.82 11.61 5.84
CA LEU A 66 2.49 10.75 4.70
C LEU A 66 2.36 11.50 3.38
N VAL A 67 2.00 12.79 3.44
CA VAL A 67 1.78 13.67 2.29
C VAL A 67 2.59 14.95 2.44
N GLU A 68 3.08 15.48 1.35
CA GLU A 68 3.77 16.77 1.27
C GLU A 68 3.08 17.71 0.27
N GLU A 69 3.27 19.01 0.46
CA GLU A 69 2.85 20.04 -0.48
C GLU A 69 4.01 20.38 -1.40
N LEU A 70 3.82 20.19 -2.70
CA LEU A 70 4.85 20.33 -3.74
C LEU A 70 4.88 21.71 -4.39
N GLY A 71 4.18 22.68 -3.81
CA GLY A 71 4.06 24.04 -4.36
C GLY A 71 2.78 24.23 -5.16
N GLN A 72 2.81 25.18 -6.11
CA GLN A 72 1.62 25.58 -6.89
C GLN A 72 1.59 24.89 -8.24
N GLY A 73 0.42 24.37 -8.62
CA GLY A 73 0.17 23.81 -9.95
C GLY A 73 -0.01 24.89 -11.01
N ASN A 74 -0.11 24.45 -12.27
CA ASN A 74 -0.44 25.32 -13.38
C ASN A 74 -1.87 25.86 -13.24
N SER A 75 -2.08 27.16 -13.48
CA SER A 75 -3.40 27.76 -13.50
C SER A 75 -3.71 28.30 -14.89
N SER A 76 -4.92 28.06 -15.34
CA SER A 76 -5.46 28.61 -16.59
C SER A 76 -6.18 29.96 -16.40
N GLY A 77 -5.91 30.65 -15.28
CA GLY A 77 -6.55 31.91 -14.88
C GLY A 77 -7.12 31.81 -13.46
N GLY A 78 -6.66 32.67 -12.56
CA GLY A 78 -7.07 32.71 -11.17
C GLY A 78 -5.98 32.22 -10.18
N ARG A 79 -6.36 32.01 -8.90
CA ARG A 79 -5.43 31.56 -7.85
C ARG A 79 -4.91 30.16 -8.18
N ARG A 80 -3.59 30.03 -8.23
CA ARG A 80 -2.95 28.73 -8.48
C ARG A 80 -3.27 27.73 -7.37
N PRO A 81 -3.76 26.53 -7.68
CA PRO A 81 -4.05 25.51 -6.68
C PRO A 81 -2.75 24.90 -6.16
N ASN A 82 -2.73 24.53 -4.88
CA ASN A 82 -1.61 23.79 -4.31
C ASN A 82 -1.63 22.35 -4.81
N LEU A 83 -0.44 21.82 -5.12
CA LEU A 83 -0.19 20.43 -5.47
C LEU A 83 0.23 19.65 -4.23
N TYR A 84 -0.29 18.45 -4.10
CA TYR A 84 0.03 17.51 -3.03
C TYR A 84 0.53 16.20 -3.61
N GLY A 85 1.50 15.58 -2.95
CA GLY A 85 2.04 14.28 -3.32
C GLY A 85 2.32 13.43 -2.09
N ASN A 86 2.46 12.12 -2.25
CA ASN A 86 2.97 11.30 -1.17
C ASN A 86 4.43 11.67 -0.90
N LYS A 87 4.81 11.74 0.37
CA LYS A 87 6.20 11.90 0.76
C LYS A 87 6.96 10.63 0.37
N GLU A 88 8.13 10.76 -0.25
CA GLU A 88 8.83 9.64 -0.89
C GLU A 88 9.10 8.47 0.05
N ASP A 89 9.49 8.77 1.28
CA ASP A 89 9.84 7.81 2.33
C ASP A 89 8.69 7.44 3.27
N ALA A 90 7.45 7.88 2.96
CA ALA A 90 6.28 7.67 3.83
C ALA A 90 5.94 6.17 4.00
N PHE A 91 6.12 5.37 2.95
CA PHE A 91 5.91 3.91 2.97
C PHE A 91 6.58 3.25 1.76
N TYR A 92 6.70 1.93 1.85
CA TYR A 92 7.19 1.11 0.74
C TYR A 92 6.17 0.03 0.42
N ILE A 93 6.07 -0.32 -0.87
CA ILE A 93 5.24 -1.41 -1.36
C ILE A 93 6.14 -2.50 -1.90
N ILE A 94 5.95 -3.73 -1.41
CA ILE A 94 6.65 -4.91 -1.91
C ILE A 94 5.71 -5.64 -2.87
N GLY A 95 6.10 -5.70 -4.13
CA GLY A 95 5.44 -6.50 -5.16
C GLY A 95 6.11 -7.86 -5.29
N ILE A 96 5.35 -8.95 -5.21
CA ILE A 96 5.86 -10.30 -5.40
C ILE A 96 5.12 -10.92 -6.58
N SER A 97 5.87 -11.31 -7.62
CA SER A 97 5.35 -12.04 -8.77
C SER A 97 5.85 -13.49 -8.73
N ILE A 98 4.93 -14.43 -8.69
CA ILE A 98 5.25 -15.86 -8.61
C ILE A 98 4.72 -16.54 -9.86
N ASN A 99 5.57 -17.24 -10.57
CA ASN A 99 5.18 -18.15 -11.66
C ASN A 99 5.97 -19.47 -11.57
N ILE A 100 5.66 -20.42 -12.45
CA ILE A 100 6.26 -21.76 -12.42
C ILE A 100 7.78 -21.79 -12.65
N TYR A 101 8.37 -20.72 -13.19
CA TYR A 101 9.79 -20.65 -13.51
C TYR A 101 10.59 -19.78 -12.54
N LYS A 102 9.96 -18.72 -12.02
CA LYS A 102 10.65 -17.76 -11.17
C LYS A 102 9.71 -17.02 -10.22
N THR A 103 10.26 -16.62 -9.10
CA THR A 103 9.68 -15.61 -8.21
C THR A 103 10.51 -14.33 -8.33
N SER A 104 9.86 -13.21 -8.52
CA SER A 104 10.53 -11.90 -8.49
C SER A 104 9.91 -11.00 -7.43
N VAL A 105 10.77 -10.24 -6.74
CA VAL A 105 10.40 -9.28 -5.70
C VAL A 105 10.85 -7.91 -6.13
N SER A 106 9.96 -6.93 -6.10
CA SER A 106 10.25 -5.53 -6.42
C SER A 106 9.78 -4.64 -5.27
N ILE A 107 10.52 -3.57 -4.98
CA ILE A 107 10.18 -2.60 -3.94
C ILE A 107 9.96 -1.24 -4.59
N PHE A 108 8.85 -0.59 -4.23
CA PHE A 108 8.47 0.75 -4.69
C PHE A 108 8.33 1.69 -3.51
N ASN A 109 8.77 2.94 -3.66
CA ASN A 109 8.53 4.00 -2.69
C ASN A 109 7.11 4.58 -2.80
N ALA A 110 6.75 5.51 -1.93
CA ALA A 110 5.42 6.12 -1.91
C ALA A 110 5.11 6.98 -3.15
N LYS A 111 6.11 7.32 -3.96
CA LYS A 111 5.93 8.00 -5.27
C LYS A 111 5.79 7.01 -6.43
N ASN A 112 5.59 5.71 -6.14
CA ASN A 112 5.50 4.65 -7.14
C ASN A 112 6.77 4.51 -8.00
N GLN A 113 7.91 4.84 -7.43
CA GLN A 113 9.21 4.66 -8.08
C GLN A 113 9.87 3.40 -7.53
N LYS A 114 10.44 2.61 -8.41
CA LYS A 114 11.17 1.40 -8.05
C LYS A 114 12.45 1.78 -7.30
N VAL A 115 12.65 1.21 -6.12
CA VAL A 115 13.77 1.55 -5.21
C VAL A 115 14.98 0.65 -5.43
N THR A 116 14.73 -0.62 -5.83
CA THR A 116 15.79 -1.62 -6.02
C THR A 116 15.57 -2.36 -7.33
N ASP A 117 16.63 -2.98 -7.85
CA ASP A 117 16.47 -3.96 -8.92
C ASP A 117 15.64 -5.16 -8.45
N ASP A 118 15.07 -5.90 -9.42
CA ASP A 118 14.27 -7.08 -9.09
C ASP A 118 15.15 -8.18 -8.50
N HIS A 119 14.82 -8.63 -7.31
CA HIS A 119 15.41 -9.83 -6.75
C HIS A 119 14.70 -11.05 -7.36
N ILE A 120 15.43 -11.81 -8.18
CA ILE A 120 14.91 -13.01 -8.82
C ILE A 120 15.31 -14.22 -7.97
N LEU A 121 14.32 -14.95 -7.46
CA LEU A 121 14.51 -16.21 -6.76
C LEU A 121 14.05 -17.33 -7.68
N THR A 122 14.96 -18.23 -8.03
CA THR A 122 14.61 -19.46 -8.77
C THR A 122 14.10 -20.49 -7.76
N LEU A 123 12.79 -20.45 -7.49
CA LEU A 123 12.12 -21.45 -6.67
C LEU A 123 11.45 -22.46 -7.62
N THR A 124 11.99 -23.66 -7.72
CA THR A 124 11.32 -24.75 -8.39
C THR A 124 10.24 -25.29 -7.45
N ILE A 125 8.97 -25.03 -7.76
CA ILE A 125 7.86 -25.63 -7.03
C ILE A 125 7.75 -27.07 -7.52
N SER A 126 8.39 -28.02 -6.82
CA SER A 126 8.17 -29.44 -7.04
C SER A 126 6.82 -29.82 -6.42
N HIS A 127 5.90 -30.33 -7.23
CA HIS A 127 4.71 -31.01 -6.73
C HIS A 127 5.18 -32.30 -6.08
N GLY A 128 5.38 -32.29 -4.77
CA GLY A 128 5.53 -33.51 -3.97
C GLY A 128 4.21 -34.28 -4.03
N ARG A 129 4.09 -35.26 -4.96
CA ARG A 129 3.12 -36.32 -4.79
C ARG A 129 3.63 -37.19 -3.67
N ASP A 130 3.19 -37.01 -2.47
CA ASP A 130 3.30 -37.99 -1.41
C ASP A 130 2.53 -39.25 -1.87
N ARG A 131 3.24 -40.15 -2.54
CA ARG A 131 2.77 -41.52 -2.66
C ARG A 131 3.00 -42.17 -1.31
N ASN A 132 2.00 -42.12 -0.47
CA ASN A 132 1.90 -42.99 0.69
C ASN A 132 1.66 -44.41 0.18
N SER A 133 2.73 -45.10 -0.21
CA SER A 133 2.69 -46.51 -0.48
C SER A 133 2.86 -47.28 0.86
N ASN A 134 1.77 -47.38 1.60
CA ASN A 134 1.63 -48.42 2.61
C ASN A 134 1.51 -49.78 1.90
N SER A 135 2.64 -50.39 1.59
CA SER A 135 2.68 -51.82 1.30
C SER A 135 2.84 -52.58 2.63
N ASP A 136 1.72 -52.84 3.26
CA ASP A 136 1.63 -53.85 4.30
C ASP A 136 1.69 -55.25 3.66
N SER A 137 2.85 -55.87 3.69
CA SER A 137 3.06 -57.24 3.33
C SER A 137 3.52 -58.03 4.56
N SER A 138 2.55 -58.47 5.35
CA SER A 138 2.76 -59.51 6.35
C SER A 138 2.61 -60.89 5.73
N PRO A 139 3.60 -61.77 5.79
CA PRO A 139 3.40 -63.16 5.42
C PRO A 139 2.75 -63.93 6.58
N ARG A 140 1.61 -64.55 6.30
CA ARG A 140 1.00 -65.54 7.22
C ARG A 140 1.83 -66.80 7.20
N ARG A 141 2.14 -67.25 8.39
CA ARG A 141 2.28 -68.66 8.75
C ARG A 141 1.39 -68.97 9.93
#